data_c9bfde79e24c4a6aef57a5d0be3ab4e8
#
_entry.id   c9bfde79e24c4a6aef57a5d0be3ab4e8
#
_cell.length_a   1.000
_cell.length_b   1.000
_cell.length_c   1.000
_cell.angle_alpha   90.00
_cell.angle_beta   90.00
_cell.angle_gamma   90.00
#
_symmetry.space_group_name_H-M   'P 1'
#
loop_
_entity.id
_entity.type
_entity.pdbx_description
1 polymer ?
#
loop_
_entity_poly.entity_id
_entity_poly.type
_entity_poly.pdbx_seq_one_letter_code
_entity_poly.pdbx_strand_id
1 'polypeptide(L)'
;VKIAKIAQLSPNRVVFAAERVDLRKFERRPGELLLAKDLMARHLINLVGGRLITANEIELAQVDGTWEVVGVDAGRRPLLRRLLPGRLSSHIHPKALVDWESIEPFVGHVPSARLRIPYRKLAKLHPAQIADLVEAASHEEGEEIIEAVGADRELEADVFEELDVEHQAEFVNSRSDVEAARLMSRMAPDEAADLIAAVDQERRMAVLELLPAPQRQKVRNLLSYHPDTAGGVMSPDFIVLPE
;
A
#
# COMPACT_ATOMS: atom_id res chain seq x y z
N VAL A 1 -4.34 -9.90 -29.38
CA VAL A 1 -5.58 -10.38 -30.06
C VAL A 1 -6.76 -9.95 -29.18
N LYS A 2 -7.81 -9.35 -29.77
CA LYS A 2 -9.01 -9.02 -28.99
C LYS A 2 -9.69 -10.32 -28.55
N ILE A 3 -10.11 -10.40 -27.28
CA ILE A 3 -10.82 -11.56 -26.69
C ILE A 3 -12.03 -11.99 -27.53
N ALA A 4 -12.77 -11.04 -28.11
CA ALA A 4 -13.88 -11.32 -29.03
C ALA A 4 -13.53 -12.19 -30.26
N LYS A 5 -12.24 -12.36 -30.54
CA LYS A 5 -11.74 -13.22 -31.62
C LYS A 5 -11.31 -14.62 -31.13
N ILE A 6 -11.48 -14.94 -29.87
CA ILE A 6 -11.17 -16.23 -29.28
C ILE A 6 -12.45 -17.06 -29.27
N ALA A 7 -12.44 -18.17 -30.00
CA ALA A 7 -13.56 -19.11 -30.02
C ALA A 7 -13.53 -20.07 -28.84
N GLN A 8 -12.32 -20.47 -28.40
CA GLN A 8 -12.16 -21.39 -27.29
C GLN A 8 -10.83 -21.09 -26.56
N LEU A 9 -10.89 -21.03 -25.23
CA LEU A 9 -9.75 -20.89 -24.36
C LEU A 9 -9.64 -22.13 -23.47
N SER A 10 -8.49 -22.80 -23.51
CA SER A 10 -8.17 -23.96 -22.68
C SER A 10 -6.76 -23.77 -22.11
N PRO A 11 -6.37 -24.44 -21.01
CA PRO A 11 -5.05 -24.25 -20.40
C PRO A 11 -3.87 -24.35 -21.35
N ASN A 12 -3.98 -25.20 -22.38
CA ASN A 12 -2.90 -25.48 -23.33
C ASN A 12 -3.25 -25.11 -24.77
N ARG A 13 -4.42 -24.51 -25.03
CA ARG A 13 -4.86 -24.26 -26.40
C ARG A 13 -5.77 -23.03 -26.48
N VAL A 14 -5.45 -22.14 -27.41
CA VAL A 14 -6.31 -21.01 -27.79
C VAL A 14 -6.77 -21.21 -29.22
N VAL A 15 -8.08 -21.24 -29.45
CA VAL A 15 -8.68 -21.35 -30.78
C VAL A 15 -9.23 -19.97 -31.14
N PHE A 16 -8.81 -19.46 -32.30
CA PHE A 16 -9.30 -18.20 -32.83
C PHE A 16 -10.46 -18.41 -33.81
N ALA A 17 -11.50 -17.58 -33.70
CA ALA A 17 -12.61 -17.50 -34.65
C ALA A 17 -12.30 -16.61 -35.87
N ALA A 18 -11.07 -16.09 -35.97
CA ALA A 18 -10.69 -15.14 -37.00
C ALA A 18 -9.75 -15.76 -38.03
N GLU A 19 -10.03 -15.53 -39.33
CA GLU A 19 -9.17 -15.98 -40.42
C GLU A 19 -7.79 -15.31 -40.45
N ARG A 20 -7.66 -14.14 -39.81
CA ARG A 20 -6.41 -13.40 -39.76
C ARG A 20 -6.11 -12.96 -38.34
N VAL A 21 -4.90 -13.29 -37.87
CA VAL A 21 -4.35 -12.86 -36.57
C VAL A 21 -3.33 -11.74 -36.82
N ASP A 22 -3.48 -10.63 -36.13
CA ASP A 22 -2.49 -9.54 -36.14
C ASP A 22 -1.28 -9.95 -35.27
N LEU A 23 -0.13 -10.11 -35.91
CA LEU A 23 1.13 -10.50 -35.27
C LEU A 23 2.02 -9.30 -34.94
N ARG A 24 1.54 -8.07 -35.10
CA ARG A 24 2.29 -6.89 -34.69
C ARG A 24 2.60 -6.98 -33.20
N LYS A 25 3.76 -6.47 -32.80
CA LYS A 25 4.15 -6.40 -31.39
C LYS A 25 3.07 -5.66 -30.61
N PHE A 26 2.73 -6.20 -29.45
CA PHE A 26 1.77 -5.56 -28.56
C PHE A 26 2.36 -4.24 -28.03
N GLU A 27 1.62 -3.17 -28.18
CA GLU A 27 1.89 -1.87 -27.58
C GLU A 27 0.82 -1.58 -26.54
N ARG A 28 1.28 -1.29 -25.29
CA ARG A 28 0.39 -0.96 -24.18
C ARG A 28 -0.28 0.38 -24.43
N ARG A 29 -1.58 0.45 -24.18
CA ARG A 29 -2.33 1.70 -24.20
C ARG A 29 -2.34 2.34 -22.81
N PRO A 30 -2.52 3.67 -22.73
CA PRO A 30 -2.76 4.34 -21.45
C PRO A 30 -3.94 3.70 -20.70
N GLY A 31 -3.74 3.36 -19.42
CA GLY A 31 -4.76 2.73 -18.58
C GLY A 31 -4.93 1.21 -18.73
N GLU A 32 -4.16 0.54 -19.60
CA GLU A 32 -4.16 -0.93 -19.67
C GLU A 32 -3.26 -1.54 -18.59
N LEU A 33 -3.81 -2.51 -17.85
CA LEU A 33 -3.12 -3.34 -16.88
C LEU A 33 -2.82 -4.71 -17.51
N LEU A 34 -1.56 -5.14 -17.48
CA LEU A 34 -1.17 -6.45 -17.99
C LEU A 34 -1.16 -7.47 -16.87
N LEU A 35 -2.18 -8.34 -16.82
CA LEU A 35 -2.36 -9.31 -15.73
C LEU A 35 -1.08 -10.09 -15.41
N ALA A 36 -0.38 -10.60 -16.44
CA ALA A 36 0.82 -11.40 -16.25
C ALA A 36 2.07 -10.60 -15.84
N LYS A 37 2.15 -9.31 -16.20
CA LYS A 37 3.34 -8.49 -15.97
C LYS A 37 3.20 -7.60 -14.76
N ASP A 38 1.99 -7.06 -14.58
CA ASP A 38 1.76 -6.01 -13.60
C ASP A 38 1.12 -6.56 -12.31
N LEU A 39 0.45 -7.73 -12.36
CA LEU A 39 -0.23 -8.31 -11.20
C LEU A 39 0.38 -9.65 -10.74
N MET A 40 0.73 -10.54 -11.67
CA MET A 40 1.26 -11.86 -11.30
C MET A 40 2.57 -11.75 -10.55
N ALA A 41 2.69 -12.46 -9.42
CA ALA A 41 3.84 -12.44 -8.50
C ALA A 41 4.15 -11.05 -7.92
N ARG A 42 3.18 -10.13 -7.94
CA ARG A 42 3.28 -8.82 -7.30
C ARG A 42 2.48 -8.79 -6.00
N HIS A 43 2.81 -7.86 -5.13
CA HIS A 43 2.01 -7.58 -3.96
C HIS A 43 0.74 -6.85 -4.36
N LEU A 44 -0.35 -7.19 -3.69
CA LEU A 44 -1.66 -6.56 -3.81
C LEU A 44 -2.19 -6.31 -2.40
N ILE A 45 -2.92 -5.24 -2.20
CA ILE A 45 -3.55 -4.94 -0.93
C ILE A 45 -4.89 -5.67 -0.86
N ASN A 46 -5.07 -6.54 0.13
CA ASN A 46 -6.37 -7.10 0.47
C ASN A 46 -7.07 -6.22 1.51
N LEU A 47 -8.03 -5.44 1.06
CA LEU A 47 -8.75 -4.46 1.88
C LEU A 47 -9.62 -5.09 2.98
N VAL A 48 -10.14 -6.31 2.76
CA VAL A 48 -10.97 -7.01 3.77
C VAL A 48 -10.13 -7.48 4.94
N GLY A 49 -8.87 -7.85 4.68
CA GLY A 49 -7.95 -8.34 5.72
C GLY A 49 -6.92 -7.32 6.18
N GLY A 50 -6.86 -6.12 5.57
CA GLY A 50 -5.84 -5.10 5.88
C GLY A 50 -4.42 -5.66 5.75
N ARG A 51 -4.13 -6.43 4.69
CA ARG A 51 -2.83 -7.11 4.55
C ARG A 51 -2.38 -7.22 3.10
N LEU A 52 -1.07 -7.32 2.92
CA LEU A 52 -0.49 -7.64 1.62
C LEU A 52 -0.69 -9.11 1.26
N ILE A 53 -1.01 -9.37 0.01
CA ILE A 53 -1.08 -10.69 -0.59
C ILE A 53 -0.26 -10.71 -1.88
N THR A 54 0.30 -11.87 -2.23
CA THR A 54 0.98 -12.04 -3.52
C THR A 54 0.06 -12.73 -4.50
N ALA A 55 -0.13 -12.15 -5.69
CA ALA A 55 -0.94 -12.73 -6.76
C ALA A 55 -0.25 -13.96 -7.39
N ASN A 56 -0.50 -15.14 -6.89
CA ASN A 56 0.07 -16.38 -7.43
C ASN A 56 -0.70 -16.94 -8.61
N GLU A 57 -2.01 -16.71 -8.67
CA GLU A 57 -2.89 -17.03 -9.80
C GLU A 57 -4.02 -16.00 -9.88
N ILE A 58 -4.45 -15.66 -11.10
CA ILE A 58 -5.55 -14.73 -11.35
C ILE A 58 -6.67 -15.53 -12.02
N GLU A 59 -7.85 -15.50 -11.44
CA GLU A 59 -9.03 -16.18 -11.99
C GLU A 59 -9.83 -15.24 -12.88
N LEU A 60 -10.15 -15.74 -14.07
CA LEU A 60 -10.99 -15.06 -15.05
C LEU A 60 -12.28 -15.84 -15.24
N ALA A 61 -13.40 -15.15 -15.17
CA ALA A 61 -14.71 -15.73 -15.52
C ALA A 61 -15.37 -14.95 -16.65
N GLN A 62 -16.33 -15.60 -17.32
CA GLN A 62 -17.15 -14.94 -18.31
C GLN A 62 -18.44 -14.46 -17.64
N VAL A 63 -18.57 -13.15 -17.51
CA VAL A 63 -19.74 -12.48 -16.93
C VAL A 63 -20.42 -11.72 -18.07
N ASP A 64 -21.67 -11.99 -18.33
CA ASP A 64 -22.48 -11.35 -19.39
C ASP A 64 -21.79 -11.31 -20.76
N GLY A 65 -21.04 -12.38 -21.10
CA GLY A 65 -20.32 -12.51 -22.37
C GLY A 65 -18.96 -11.77 -22.41
N THR A 66 -18.58 -11.09 -21.33
CA THR A 66 -17.30 -10.41 -21.17
C THR A 66 -16.39 -11.17 -20.20
N TRP A 67 -15.10 -11.25 -20.50
CA TRP A 67 -14.12 -11.83 -19.56
C TRP A 67 -13.73 -10.82 -18.51
N GLU A 68 -13.92 -11.17 -17.25
CA GLU A 68 -13.61 -10.35 -16.11
C GLU A 68 -12.68 -11.07 -15.14
N VAL A 69 -11.85 -10.32 -14.41
CA VAL A 69 -11.08 -10.84 -13.28
C VAL A 69 -12.06 -10.97 -12.13
N VAL A 70 -12.22 -12.18 -11.60
CA VAL A 70 -13.14 -12.44 -10.48
C VAL A 70 -12.42 -12.61 -9.16
N GLY A 71 -11.11 -12.93 -9.19
CA GLY A 71 -10.35 -13.06 -7.96
C GLY A 71 -8.90 -13.43 -8.18
N VAL A 72 -8.17 -13.47 -7.08
CA VAL A 72 -6.75 -13.80 -7.02
C VAL A 72 -6.53 -14.91 -5.99
N ASP A 73 -5.78 -15.95 -6.35
CA ASP A 73 -5.29 -16.93 -5.40
C ASP A 73 -3.92 -16.48 -4.85
N ALA A 74 -3.92 -16.13 -3.56
CA ALA A 74 -2.73 -15.74 -2.81
C ALA A 74 -2.04 -16.95 -2.13
N GLY A 75 -2.57 -18.16 -2.26
CA GLY A 75 -2.04 -19.37 -1.63
C GLY A 75 -0.76 -19.87 -2.29
N ARG A 76 -0.01 -20.71 -1.58
CA ARG A 76 1.21 -21.36 -2.11
C ARG A 76 0.88 -22.55 -3.04
N ARG A 77 -0.36 -22.97 -3.13
CA ARG A 77 -0.82 -24.13 -3.91
C ARG A 77 -0.62 -23.96 -5.42
N PRO A 78 -0.88 -22.80 -6.05
CA PRO A 78 -0.57 -22.59 -7.45
C PRO A 78 0.90 -22.81 -7.80
N LEU A 79 1.82 -22.45 -6.91
CA LEU A 79 3.25 -22.71 -7.07
C LEU A 79 3.56 -24.21 -7.05
N LEU A 80 2.97 -24.96 -6.11
CA LEU A 80 3.08 -26.40 -6.04
C LEU A 80 2.51 -27.08 -7.29
N ARG A 81 1.39 -26.59 -7.80
CA ARG A 81 0.74 -27.10 -9.03
C ARG A 81 1.64 -26.95 -10.26
N ARG A 82 2.46 -25.88 -10.33
CA ARG A 82 3.44 -25.67 -11.41
C ARG A 82 4.65 -26.58 -11.33
N LEU A 83 5.01 -27.04 -10.13
CA LEU A 83 6.16 -27.90 -9.88
C LEU A 83 5.84 -29.39 -10.00
N LEU A 84 4.57 -29.79 -9.90
CA LEU A 84 4.13 -31.17 -9.92
C LEU A 84 3.74 -31.62 -11.33
N PRO A 85 4.02 -32.90 -11.70
CA PRO A 85 3.53 -33.49 -12.96
C PRO A 85 1.99 -33.41 -13.06
N GLY A 86 1.47 -33.19 -14.26
CA GLY A 86 0.04 -32.88 -14.52
C GLY A 86 -1.01 -33.82 -13.91
N ARG A 87 -0.64 -35.11 -13.65
CA ARG A 87 -1.55 -36.05 -12.95
C ARG A 87 -1.74 -35.76 -11.46
N LEU A 88 -0.77 -35.15 -10.79
CA LEU A 88 -0.85 -34.77 -9.37
C LEU A 88 -1.38 -33.34 -9.18
N SER A 89 -1.22 -32.48 -10.18
CA SER A 89 -1.65 -31.08 -10.12
C SER A 89 -3.17 -30.92 -10.17
N SER A 90 -3.92 -31.87 -10.78
CA SER A 90 -5.37 -31.82 -10.93
C SER A 90 -6.15 -31.97 -9.60
N HIS A 91 -5.51 -32.47 -8.54
CA HIS A 91 -6.13 -32.63 -7.22
C HIS A 91 -5.95 -31.43 -6.30
N ILE A 92 -5.20 -30.41 -6.74
CA ILE A 92 -4.96 -29.19 -5.97
C ILE A 92 -5.99 -28.14 -6.38
N HIS A 93 -7.06 -28.00 -5.58
CA HIS A 93 -8.09 -26.99 -5.83
C HIS A 93 -7.70 -25.65 -5.19
N PRO A 94 -8.00 -24.51 -5.82
CA PRO A 94 -7.83 -23.20 -5.22
C PRO A 94 -8.71 -23.11 -3.97
N LYS A 95 -8.14 -22.75 -2.82
CA LYS A 95 -8.86 -22.70 -1.53
C LYS A 95 -8.97 -21.30 -0.94
N ALA A 96 -8.25 -20.34 -1.45
CA ALA A 96 -8.16 -18.99 -0.90
C ALA A 96 -8.26 -17.95 -2.01
N LEU A 97 -9.35 -18.03 -2.79
CA LEU A 97 -9.65 -17.00 -3.76
C LEU A 97 -10.06 -15.73 -2.99
N VAL A 98 -9.30 -14.68 -3.17
CA VAL A 98 -9.64 -13.33 -2.69
C VAL A 98 -10.40 -12.64 -3.80
N ASP A 99 -11.58 -12.12 -3.49
CA ASP A 99 -12.45 -11.44 -4.44
C ASP A 99 -11.75 -10.21 -5.01
N TRP A 100 -11.85 -10.02 -6.33
CA TRP A 100 -11.23 -8.89 -7.01
C TRP A 100 -11.72 -7.53 -6.51
N GLU A 101 -12.97 -7.41 -6.09
CA GLU A 101 -13.52 -6.16 -5.54
C GLU A 101 -12.86 -5.73 -4.22
N SER A 102 -12.33 -6.72 -3.48
CA SER A 102 -11.61 -6.48 -2.22
C SER A 102 -10.11 -6.29 -2.38
N ILE A 103 -9.62 -6.26 -3.61
CA ILE A 103 -8.19 -6.12 -3.92
C ILE A 103 -7.91 -4.72 -4.47
N GLU A 104 -6.77 -4.16 -4.04
CA GLU A 104 -6.18 -2.96 -4.62
C GLU A 104 -4.76 -3.26 -5.12
N PRO A 105 -4.48 -3.14 -6.42
CA PRO A 105 -3.14 -3.31 -6.97
C PRO A 105 -2.29 -2.06 -6.77
N PHE A 106 -0.99 -2.21 -6.51
CA PHE A 106 -0.03 -1.11 -6.57
C PHE A 106 0.12 -0.60 -8.01
N VAL A 107 0.04 0.70 -8.18
CA VAL A 107 -0.01 1.36 -9.50
C VAL A 107 1.34 1.92 -9.93
N GLY A 108 2.25 2.18 -9.00
CA GLY A 108 3.59 2.72 -9.26
C GLY A 108 4.40 1.89 -10.25
N HIS A 109 4.15 0.58 -10.30
CA HIS A 109 4.79 -0.33 -11.27
C HIS A 109 4.20 -0.27 -12.69
N VAL A 110 3.16 0.54 -12.94
CA VAL A 110 2.49 0.66 -14.23
C VAL A 110 2.75 2.03 -14.85
N PRO A 111 3.80 2.21 -15.67
CA PRO A 111 4.23 3.52 -16.19
C PRO A 111 3.19 4.32 -16.97
N SER A 112 2.08 3.70 -17.36
CA SER A 112 1.01 4.32 -18.15
C SER A 112 -0.32 4.45 -17.43
N ALA A 113 -0.46 3.88 -16.25
CA ALA A 113 -1.68 3.97 -15.48
C ALA A 113 -1.59 5.17 -14.53
N ARG A 114 -2.10 6.30 -14.93
CA ARG A 114 -2.61 7.32 -13.99
C ARG A 114 -3.92 6.81 -13.35
N LEU A 115 -3.94 5.56 -12.95
CA LEU A 115 -4.92 5.02 -12.02
C LEU A 115 -4.46 5.53 -10.65
N ARG A 116 -4.89 6.72 -10.28
CA ARG A 116 -4.90 7.08 -8.85
C ARG A 116 -5.74 5.99 -8.20
N ILE A 117 -5.10 5.17 -7.36
CA ILE A 117 -5.82 4.31 -6.43
C ILE A 117 -6.86 5.21 -5.76
N PRO A 118 -8.15 4.89 -5.81
CA PRO A 118 -9.11 5.71 -5.13
C PRO A 118 -8.77 5.62 -3.64
N TYR A 119 -8.07 6.63 -3.11
CA TYR A 119 -7.83 6.87 -1.69
C TYR A 119 -9.01 6.44 -0.80
N ARG A 120 -10.25 6.57 -1.32
CA ARG A 120 -11.49 6.16 -0.65
C ARG A 120 -11.53 4.70 -0.17
N LYS A 121 -10.75 3.80 -0.75
CA LYS A 121 -10.71 2.40 -0.32
C LYS A 121 -9.77 2.20 0.86
N LEU A 122 -8.57 2.80 0.80
CA LEU A 122 -7.62 2.76 1.93
C LEU A 122 -8.16 3.50 3.15
N ALA A 123 -8.85 4.63 2.97
CA ALA A 123 -9.50 5.39 4.04
C ALA A 123 -10.59 4.62 4.82
N LYS A 124 -10.96 3.43 4.39
CA LYS A 124 -11.87 2.54 5.14
C LYS A 124 -11.14 1.67 6.16
N LEU A 125 -9.83 1.55 6.04
CA LEU A 125 -9.01 0.82 7.00
C LEU A 125 -8.71 1.69 8.21
N HIS A 126 -8.48 1.05 9.35
CA HIS A 126 -7.97 1.74 10.53
C HIS A 126 -6.51 2.18 10.30
N PRO A 127 -6.05 3.33 10.83
CA PRO A 127 -4.66 3.78 10.68
C PRO A 127 -3.63 2.68 10.97
N ALA A 128 -3.76 1.94 12.06
CA ALA A 128 -2.89 0.82 12.39
C ALA A 128 -2.83 -0.27 11.29
N GLN A 129 -3.94 -0.57 10.61
CA GLN A 129 -3.95 -1.52 9.51
C GLN A 129 -3.21 -0.99 8.28
N ILE A 130 -3.25 0.33 8.07
CA ILE A 130 -2.49 0.97 6.98
C ILE A 130 -1.01 0.97 7.33
N ALA A 131 -0.64 1.24 8.59
CA ALA A 131 0.73 1.13 9.08
C ALA A 131 1.29 -0.29 8.88
N ASP A 132 0.55 -1.33 9.30
CA ASP A 132 0.92 -2.74 9.06
C ASP A 132 1.16 -3.04 7.57
N LEU A 133 0.39 -2.41 6.65
CA LEU A 133 0.58 -2.57 5.21
C LEU A 133 1.87 -1.90 4.74
N VAL A 134 2.18 -0.71 5.23
CA VAL A 134 3.41 0.04 4.92
C VAL A 134 4.64 -0.75 5.38
N GLU A 135 4.63 -1.25 6.61
CA GLU A 135 5.73 -2.02 7.21
C GLU A 135 5.97 -3.36 6.52
N ALA A 136 4.89 -4.00 6.02
CA ALA A 136 4.99 -5.27 5.27
C ALA A 136 5.39 -5.09 3.81
N ALA A 137 5.36 -3.87 3.28
CA ALA A 137 5.66 -3.54 1.89
C ALA A 137 7.16 -3.35 1.65
N SER A 138 7.58 -3.30 0.38
CA SER A 138 8.88 -2.70 0.05
C SER A 138 8.82 -1.19 0.26
N HIS A 139 9.97 -0.54 0.44
CA HIS A 139 10.03 0.92 0.60
C HIS A 139 9.24 1.67 -0.50
N GLU A 140 9.41 1.29 -1.77
CA GLU A 140 8.72 1.90 -2.90
C GLU A 140 7.19 1.71 -2.83
N GLU A 141 6.73 0.53 -2.42
CA GLU A 141 5.30 0.24 -2.22
C GLU A 141 4.75 0.99 -1.00
N GLY A 142 5.53 1.11 0.08
CA GLY A 142 5.20 1.88 1.28
C GLY A 142 5.02 3.36 0.97
N GLU A 143 5.93 3.97 0.22
CA GLU A 143 5.81 5.36 -0.27
C GLU A 143 4.53 5.56 -1.08
N GLU A 144 4.15 4.59 -1.93
CA GLU A 144 2.90 4.67 -2.71
C GLU A 144 1.65 4.66 -1.80
N ILE A 145 1.67 3.84 -0.73
CA ILE A 145 0.57 3.83 0.26
C ILE A 145 0.51 5.17 0.99
N ILE A 146 1.63 5.68 1.48
CA ILE A 146 1.72 6.96 2.19
C ILE A 146 1.27 8.12 1.29
N GLU A 147 1.70 8.16 0.02
CA GLU A 147 1.23 9.18 -0.93
C GLU A 147 -0.29 9.09 -1.15
N ALA A 148 -0.84 7.88 -1.22
CA ALA A 148 -2.27 7.67 -1.41
C ALA A 148 -3.10 8.17 -0.21
N VAL A 149 -2.64 7.98 1.03
CA VAL A 149 -3.31 8.50 2.24
C VAL A 149 -3.03 9.98 2.49
N GLY A 150 -1.92 10.49 1.99
CA GLY A 150 -1.49 11.89 2.15
C GLY A 150 -2.44 12.94 1.56
N ALA A 151 -3.50 12.52 0.82
CA ALA A 151 -4.61 13.38 0.41
C ALA A 151 -5.46 13.82 1.61
N ASP A 152 -5.54 13.02 2.68
CA ASP A 152 -6.12 13.33 3.97
C ASP A 152 -5.00 13.48 4.99
N ARG A 153 -4.74 14.71 5.43
CA ARG A 153 -3.61 15.05 6.29
C ARG A 153 -3.74 14.54 7.72
N GLU A 154 -4.96 14.39 8.20
CA GLU A 154 -5.22 13.82 9.53
C GLU A 154 -4.95 12.32 9.49
N LEU A 155 -5.52 11.60 8.50
CA LEU A 155 -5.24 10.17 8.33
C LEU A 155 -3.74 9.88 8.10
N GLU A 156 -3.04 10.73 7.34
CA GLU A 156 -1.60 10.61 7.15
C GLU A 156 -0.84 10.70 8.50
N ALA A 157 -1.22 11.64 9.36
CA ALA A 157 -0.63 11.80 10.69
C ALA A 157 -0.93 10.57 11.57
N ASP A 158 -2.19 10.16 11.63
CA ASP A 158 -2.63 8.99 12.39
C ASP A 158 -1.89 7.70 11.95
N VAL A 159 -1.68 7.51 10.64
CA VAL A 159 -0.90 6.36 10.12
C VAL A 159 0.56 6.45 10.53
N PHE A 160 1.16 7.65 10.51
CA PHE A 160 2.54 7.83 10.95
C PHE A 160 2.73 7.56 12.44
N GLU A 161 1.76 7.91 13.28
CA GLU A 161 1.79 7.61 14.72
C GLU A 161 1.77 6.10 15.02
N GLU A 162 1.16 5.31 14.14
CA GLU A 162 1.05 3.85 14.26
C GLU A 162 2.25 3.09 13.64
N LEU A 163 3.10 3.76 12.82
CA LEU A 163 4.29 3.12 12.25
C LEU A 163 5.36 2.88 13.32
N ASP A 164 6.13 1.80 13.16
CA ASP A 164 7.32 1.61 13.99
C ASP A 164 8.38 2.71 13.74
N VAL A 165 9.25 2.90 14.72
CA VAL A 165 10.26 4.01 14.74
C VAL A 165 11.21 3.93 13.53
N GLU A 166 11.51 2.73 13.04
CA GLU A 166 12.42 2.52 11.91
C GLU A 166 11.79 3.03 10.61
N HIS A 167 10.54 2.66 10.33
CA HIS A 167 9.78 3.14 9.17
C HIS A 167 9.44 4.62 9.28
N GLN A 168 9.08 5.10 10.48
CA GLN A 168 8.90 6.54 10.71
C GLN A 168 10.15 7.34 10.32
N ALA A 169 11.33 6.89 10.78
CA ALA A 169 12.60 7.54 10.47
C ALA A 169 12.90 7.51 8.96
N GLU A 170 12.69 6.37 8.32
CA GLU A 170 12.93 6.20 6.90
C GLU A 170 12.07 7.16 6.07
N PHE A 171 10.75 7.14 6.29
CA PHE A 171 9.81 7.95 5.52
C PHE A 171 9.89 9.45 5.83
N VAL A 172 10.22 9.86 7.05
CA VAL A 172 10.38 11.28 7.38
C VAL A 172 11.70 11.84 6.82
N ASN A 173 12.76 11.03 6.77
CA ASN A 173 14.05 11.45 6.23
C ASN A 173 14.04 11.55 4.69
N SER A 174 13.16 10.85 4.00
CA SER A 174 12.93 10.99 2.55
C SER A 174 12.21 12.31 2.19
N ARG A 175 11.56 12.98 3.15
CA ARG A 175 10.78 14.22 2.96
C ARG A 175 11.61 15.49 3.15
N SER A 176 11.13 16.57 2.54
CA SER A 176 11.65 17.91 2.84
C SER A 176 11.29 18.34 4.27
N ASP A 177 12.08 19.28 4.86
CA ASP A 177 11.83 19.80 6.20
C ASP A 177 10.43 20.41 6.34
N VAL A 178 9.92 21.05 5.27
CA VAL A 178 8.58 21.65 5.24
C VAL A 178 7.50 20.57 5.29
N GLU A 179 7.67 19.47 4.57
CA GLU A 179 6.71 18.35 4.56
C GLU A 179 6.75 17.61 5.88
N ALA A 180 7.93 17.34 6.43
CA ALA A 180 8.11 16.74 7.75
C ALA A 180 7.44 17.59 8.85
N ALA A 181 7.69 18.89 8.88
CA ALA A 181 7.06 19.80 9.85
C ALA A 181 5.53 19.88 9.68
N ARG A 182 5.04 19.82 8.44
CA ARG A 182 3.58 19.82 8.16
C ARG A 182 2.90 18.55 8.67
N LEU A 183 3.55 17.39 8.51
CA LEU A 183 3.08 16.13 9.08
C LEU A 183 3.03 16.22 10.60
N MET A 184 4.15 16.51 11.24
CA MET A 184 4.29 16.60 12.68
C MET A 184 3.37 17.64 13.34
N SER A 185 2.95 18.67 12.58
CA SER A 185 2.02 19.68 13.11
C SER A 185 0.62 19.16 13.41
N ARG A 186 0.28 17.94 12.97
CA ARG A 186 -1.02 17.27 13.18
C ARG A 186 -0.93 16.10 14.16
N MET A 187 0.28 15.65 14.45
CA MET A 187 0.53 14.59 15.40
C MET A 187 0.40 15.07 16.84
N ALA A 188 0.20 14.16 17.77
CA ALA A 188 0.31 14.45 19.19
C ALA A 188 1.71 15.01 19.53
N PRO A 189 1.86 15.95 20.47
CA PRO A 189 3.15 16.58 20.74
C PRO A 189 4.27 15.63 21.17
N ASP A 190 3.94 14.55 21.87
CA ASP A 190 4.83 13.48 22.28
C ASP A 190 5.31 12.67 21.07
N GLU A 191 4.41 12.23 20.23
CA GLU A 191 4.73 11.53 18.98
C GLU A 191 5.58 12.41 18.03
N ALA A 192 5.22 13.69 17.92
CA ALA A 192 6.02 14.65 17.14
C ALA A 192 7.43 14.85 17.71
N ALA A 193 7.61 14.78 19.04
CA ALA A 193 8.93 14.86 19.67
C ALA A 193 9.77 13.61 19.36
N ASP A 194 9.18 12.42 19.43
CA ASP A 194 9.85 11.17 19.11
C ASP A 194 10.23 11.13 17.62
N LEU A 195 9.33 11.58 16.75
CA LEU A 195 9.63 11.66 15.33
C LEU A 195 10.73 12.67 15.00
N ILE A 196 10.81 13.83 15.69
CA ILE A 196 11.95 14.76 15.55
C ILE A 196 13.25 14.12 16.02
N ALA A 197 13.21 13.30 17.08
CA ALA A 197 14.40 12.57 17.52
C ALA A 197 14.87 11.52 16.48
N ALA A 198 13.98 11.02 15.63
CA ALA A 198 14.30 10.10 14.53
C ALA A 198 14.78 10.81 13.24
N VAL A 199 14.53 12.13 13.09
CA VAL A 199 15.06 12.93 11.97
C VAL A 199 16.58 13.04 12.07
N ASP A 200 17.27 13.12 10.93
CA ASP A 200 18.71 13.37 10.85
C ASP A 200 19.10 14.59 11.68
N GLN A 201 20.13 14.44 12.52
CA GLN A 201 20.53 15.43 13.52
C GLN A 201 20.69 16.85 12.96
N GLU A 202 21.22 16.96 11.74
CA GLU A 202 21.46 18.25 11.07
C GLU A 202 20.16 18.98 10.72
N ARG A 203 19.06 18.24 10.55
CA ARG A 203 17.75 18.75 10.12
C ARG A 203 16.80 19.05 11.29
N ARG A 204 17.02 18.43 12.46
CA ARG A 204 16.09 18.51 13.62
C ARG A 204 15.68 19.93 13.98
N MET A 205 16.65 20.83 14.07
CA MET A 205 16.39 22.24 14.42
C MET A 205 15.58 22.95 13.33
N ALA A 206 15.89 22.70 12.05
CA ALA A 206 15.16 23.29 10.94
C ALA A 206 13.69 22.86 10.94
N VAL A 207 13.43 21.55 11.09
CA VAL A 207 12.09 20.99 11.19
C VAL A 207 11.33 21.55 12.40
N LEU A 208 11.97 21.59 13.58
CA LEU A 208 11.36 22.12 14.81
C LEU A 208 10.94 23.60 14.66
N GLU A 209 11.76 24.43 14.02
CA GLU A 209 11.45 25.86 13.81
C GLU A 209 10.30 26.07 12.81
N LEU A 210 10.03 25.12 11.93
CA LEU A 210 8.91 25.16 10.98
C LEU A 210 7.57 24.76 11.61
N LEU A 211 7.55 24.16 12.81
CA LEU A 211 6.32 23.84 13.52
C LEU A 211 5.56 25.11 13.94
N PRO A 212 4.21 25.07 14.00
CA PRO A 212 3.41 26.13 14.61
C PRO A 212 3.87 26.45 16.03
N ALA A 213 3.87 27.72 16.42
CA ALA A 213 4.46 28.16 17.69
C ALA A 213 3.93 27.41 18.94
N PRO A 214 2.61 27.11 19.08
CA PRO A 214 2.12 26.31 20.22
C PRO A 214 2.68 24.90 20.25
N GLN A 215 2.68 24.19 19.11
CA GLN A 215 3.20 22.85 18.96
C GLN A 215 4.71 22.81 19.22
N ARG A 216 5.45 23.72 18.58
CA ARG A 216 6.91 23.85 18.76
C ARG A 216 7.32 23.99 20.22
N GLN A 217 6.60 24.79 21.00
CA GLN A 217 6.90 24.98 22.42
C GLN A 217 6.71 23.68 23.22
N LYS A 218 5.63 22.95 22.97
CA LYS A 218 5.34 21.66 23.60
C LYS A 218 6.44 20.63 23.26
N VAL A 219 6.71 20.45 21.97
CA VAL A 219 7.73 19.53 21.47
C VAL A 219 9.11 19.87 22.02
N ARG A 220 9.50 21.16 22.04
CA ARG A 220 10.78 21.59 22.62
C ARG A 220 10.89 21.25 24.11
N ASN A 221 9.81 21.37 24.85
CA ASN A 221 9.80 21.00 26.27
C ASN A 221 9.99 19.49 26.44
N LEU A 222 9.28 18.68 25.63
CA LEU A 222 9.43 17.22 25.67
C LEU A 222 10.84 16.76 25.31
N LEU A 223 11.44 17.32 24.28
CA LEU A 223 12.82 17.04 23.88
C LEU A 223 13.86 17.41 24.95
N SER A 224 13.50 18.19 25.98
CA SER A 224 14.40 18.49 27.11
C SER A 224 14.47 17.38 28.15
N TYR A 225 13.54 16.41 28.13
CA TYR A 225 13.53 15.26 29.03
C TYR A 225 14.29 14.08 28.41
N HIS A 226 14.78 13.19 29.26
CA HIS A 226 15.37 11.95 28.77
C HIS A 226 14.22 10.99 28.29
N PRO A 227 14.34 10.32 27.13
CA PRO A 227 13.27 9.47 26.60
C PRO A 227 12.73 8.42 27.57
N ASP A 228 13.62 7.82 28.39
CA ASP A 228 13.27 6.79 29.36
C ASP A 228 12.67 7.32 30.68
N THR A 229 12.31 8.58 30.75
CA THR A 229 11.70 9.19 31.95
C THR A 229 10.21 9.44 31.76
N ALA A 230 9.47 9.59 32.85
CA ALA A 230 8.06 9.97 32.78
C ALA A 230 7.82 11.28 32.01
N GLY A 231 8.77 12.22 32.07
CA GLY A 231 8.73 13.45 31.28
C GLY A 231 8.91 13.22 29.76
N GLY A 232 9.67 12.20 29.37
CA GLY A 232 9.89 11.86 27.96
C GLY A 232 8.68 11.16 27.31
N VAL A 233 7.90 10.40 28.09
CA VAL A 233 6.76 9.63 27.60
C VAL A 233 5.39 10.24 27.95
N MET A 234 5.35 11.44 28.54
CA MET A 234 4.09 12.09 28.90
C MET A 234 3.50 12.88 27.74
N SER A 235 2.19 12.87 27.59
CA SER A 235 1.49 13.87 26.78
C SER A 235 1.34 15.17 27.58
N PRO A 236 1.74 16.34 27.02
CA PRO A 236 1.53 17.65 27.66
C PRO A 236 0.07 18.12 27.57
N ASP A 237 -0.77 17.45 26.81
CA ASP A 237 -2.17 17.79 26.62
C ASP A 237 -3.05 17.09 27.66
N PHE A 238 -3.41 17.82 28.70
CA PHE A 238 -4.29 17.34 29.78
C PHE A 238 -5.42 18.34 30.06
N ILE A 239 -6.57 17.80 30.43
CA ILE A 239 -7.72 18.60 30.82
C ILE A 239 -7.75 18.70 32.35
N VAL A 240 -7.72 19.92 32.86
CA VAL A 240 -7.95 20.20 34.28
C VAL A 240 -9.44 20.39 34.50
N LEU A 241 -10.05 19.50 35.28
CA LEU A 241 -11.43 19.69 35.71
C LEU A 241 -11.44 20.58 36.98
N PRO A 242 -12.28 21.63 37.04
CA PRO A 242 -12.45 22.38 38.26
C PRO A 242 -13.08 21.49 39.35
N GLU A 243 -12.67 21.66 40.60
CA GLU A 243 -13.23 21.00 41.77
C GLU A 243 -14.70 21.38 42.00
#